data_df23c45f96ef5600af5f1a3b458c92a3
#
_entry.id   df23c45f96ef5600af5f1a3b458c92a3
#
_cell.length_a   1.000
_cell.length_b   1.000
_cell.length_c   1.000
_cell.angle_alpha   90.00
_cell.angle_beta   90.00
_cell.angle_gamma   90.00
#
_symmetry.space_group_name_H-M   'P 1'
#
loop_
_entity.id
_entity.type
_entity.pdbx_description
1 polymer ?
#
loop_
_entity_poly.entity_id
_entity_poly.type
_entity_poly.pdbx_seq_one_letter_code
_entity_poly.pdbx_strand_id
1 'polypeptide(L)'
;PIGQIASKIGRKRTIQCGIILLAVCFASGYVLTTTFSSINAIMFVVFALVGLAWAAINVNSLPMVVEMCKGSDLGKFTGYYYTASMAAQVVTPIVAGTLMRKIDYRVLFPYAALFVALSFVTMLFVHHGDAKAEAKKGLEAFEEMDD
;
A
#
# COMPACT_ATOMS: atom_id res chain seq x y z
N PRO A 1 -14.99 -5.40 0.56
CA PRO A 1 -14.70 -5.81 1.94
C PRO A 1 -13.64 -4.93 2.61
N ILE A 2 -12.50 -4.59 1.91
CA ILE A 2 -11.40 -3.82 2.50
C ILE A 2 -11.82 -2.38 2.89
N GLY A 3 -12.61 -1.72 2.05
CA GLY A 3 -13.15 -0.39 2.36
C GLY A 3 -14.06 -0.39 3.60
N GLN A 4 -14.84 -1.45 3.81
CA GLN A 4 -15.67 -1.61 5.00
C GLN A 4 -14.84 -1.85 6.28
N ILE A 5 -13.70 -2.50 6.15
CA ILE A 5 -12.75 -2.65 7.26
C ILE A 5 -12.14 -1.29 7.59
N ALA A 6 -11.71 -0.54 6.59
CA ALA A 6 -11.13 0.79 6.76
C ALA A 6 -12.11 1.79 7.39
N SER A 7 -13.41 1.71 7.07
CA SER A 7 -14.43 2.56 7.72
C SER A 7 -14.62 2.28 9.20
N LYS A 8 -14.33 1.05 9.65
CA LYS A 8 -14.46 0.65 11.07
C LYS A 8 -13.22 0.96 11.91
N ILE A 9 -12.03 0.62 11.40
CA ILE A 9 -10.78 0.70 12.16
C ILE A 9 -9.92 1.92 11.81
N GLY A 10 -10.28 2.67 10.77
CA GLY A 10 -9.54 3.81 10.24
C GLY A 10 -8.63 3.43 9.08
N ARG A 11 -8.41 4.38 8.15
CA ARG A 11 -7.60 4.16 6.94
C ARG A 11 -6.12 3.98 7.27
N LYS A 12 -5.58 4.81 8.17
CA LYS A 12 -4.19 4.71 8.62
C LYS A 12 -3.88 3.31 9.15
N ARG A 13 -4.71 2.79 10.05
CA ARG A 13 -4.52 1.45 10.62
C ARG A 13 -4.63 0.36 9.57
N THR A 14 -5.56 0.48 8.63
CA THR A 14 -5.72 -0.49 7.53
C THR A 14 -4.47 -0.53 6.65
N ILE A 15 -3.90 0.64 6.31
CA ILE A 15 -2.64 0.73 5.56
C ILE A 15 -1.49 0.12 6.36
N GLN A 16 -1.37 0.43 7.65
CA GLN A 16 -0.33 -0.14 8.51
C GLN A 16 -0.42 -1.67 8.59
N CYS A 17 -1.62 -2.23 8.74
CA CYS A 17 -1.83 -3.69 8.68
C CYS A 17 -1.41 -4.27 7.33
N GLY A 18 -1.73 -3.59 6.22
CA GLY A 18 -1.28 -3.99 4.88
C GLY A 18 0.25 -3.99 4.76
N ILE A 19 0.92 -2.95 5.27
CA ILE A 19 2.39 -2.85 5.26
C ILE A 19 3.03 -3.97 6.10
N ILE A 20 2.51 -4.25 7.29
CA ILE A 20 3.01 -5.35 8.14
C ILE A 20 2.81 -6.69 7.43
N LEU A 21 1.64 -6.93 6.85
CA LEU A 21 1.38 -8.16 6.10
C LEU A 21 2.33 -8.32 4.92
N LEU A 22 2.62 -7.25 4.16
CA LEU A 22 3.62 -7.26 3.10
C LEU A 22 5.02 -7.61 3.62
N ALA A 23 5.44 -7.02 4.74
CA ALA A 23 6.74 -7.32 5.34
C ALA A 23 6.87 -8.79 5.70
N VAL A 24 5.84 -9.38 6.31
CA VAL A 24 5.79 -10.81 6.66
C VAL A 24 5.82 -11.66 5.39
N CYS A 25 5.07 -11.31 4.36
CA CYS A 25 5.06 -12.03 3.08
C CYS A 25 6.44 -12.00 2.39
N PHE A 26 7.13 -10.86 2.36
CA PHE A 26 8.45 -10.78 1.76
C PHE A 26 9.50 -11.53 2.57
N ALA A 27 9.45 -11.48 3.89
CA ALA A 27 10.32 -12.30 4.75
C ALA A 27 10.07 -13.81 4.52
N SER A 28 8.80 -14.22 4.47
CA SER A 28 8.42 -15.61 4.16
C SER A 28 8.86 -16.03 2.77
N GLY A 29 8.70 -15.16 1.77
CA GLY A 29 9.16 -15.40 0.39
C GLY A 29 10.67 -15.61 0.32
N TYR A 30 11.45 -14.80 1.06
CA TYR A 30 12.90 -14.99 1.17
C TYR A 30 13.24 -16.37 1.74
N VAL A 31 12.65 -16.74 2.87
CA VAL A 31 12.89 -18.05 3.51
C VAL A 31 12.49 -19.19 2.58
N LEU A 32 11.33 -19.11 1.95
CA LEU A 32 10.86 -20.15 1.03
C LEU A 32 11.78 -20.33 -0.17
N THR A 33 12.26 -19.25 -0.78
CA THR A 33 13.17 -19.31 -1.93
C THR A 33 14.58 -19.77 -1.57
N THR A 34 15.00 -19.62 -0.32
CA THR A 34 16.28 -20.15 0.16
C THR A 34 16.19 -21.61 0.58
N THR A 35 15.03 -22.06 1.05
CA THR A 35 14.83 -23.41 1.58
C THR A 35 14.40 -24.40 0.50
N PHE A 36 13.56 -23.99 -0.45
CA PHE A 36 13.01 -24.84 -1.48
C PHE A 36 13.56 -24.48 -2.86
N SER A 37 14.01 -25.50 -3.59
CA SER A 37 14.53 -25.34 -4.97
C SER A 37 13.42 -25.32 -6.04
N SER A 38 12.18 -25.58 -5.67
CA SER A 38 11.04 -25.64 -6.59
C SER A 38 9.86 -24.83 -6.04
N ILE A 39 8.97 -24.42 -6.95
CA ILE A 39 7.72 -23.72 -6.59
C ILE A 39 6.86 -24.67 -5.73
N ASN A 40 6.48 -24.18 -4.56
CA ASN A 40 5.68 -24.90 -3.58
C ASN A 40 4.28 -24.29 -3.49
N ALA A 41 3.28 -25.08 -3.14
CA ALA A 41 1.90 -24.62 -2.92
C ALA A 41 1.80 -23.46 -1.91
N ILE A 42 2.68 -23.43 -0.91
CA ILE A 42 2.77 -22.35 0.08
C ILE A 42 3.07 -20.98 -0.59
N MET A 43 3.86 -20.97 -1.66
CA MET A 43 4.15 -19.72 -2.39
C MET A 43 2.90 -19.08 -2.99
N PHE A 44 1.95 -19.86 -3.47
CA PHE A 44 0.67 -19.33 -3.97
C PHE A 44 -0.15 -18.64 -2.86
N VAL A 45 -0.12 -19.21 -1.66
CA VAL A 45 -0.77 -18.59 -0.48
C VAL A 45 -0.09 -17.27 -0.14
N VAL A 46 1.25 -17.24 -0.12
CA VAL A 46 2.01 -16.00 0.12
C VAL A 46 1.70 -14.95 -0.94
N PHE A 47 1.63 -15.30 -2.22
CA PHE A 47 1.26 -14.36 -3.28
C PHE A 47 -0.17 -13.84 -3.16
N ALA A 48 -1.11 -14.68 -2.76
CA ALA A 48 -2.48 -14.24 -2.48
C ALA A 48 -2.53 -13.24 -1.32
N LEU A 49 -1.76 -13.48 -0.26
CA LEU A 49 -1.63 -12.54 0.87
C LEU A 49 -0.94 -11.23 0.47
N VAL A 50 0.06 -11.27 -0.41
CA VAL A 50 0.66 -10.06 -1.01
C VAL A 50 -0.39 -9.24 -1.74
N GLY A 51 -1.23 -9.89 -2.55
CA GLY A 51 -2.32 -9.22 -3.27
C GLY A 51 -3.32 -8.57 -2.32
N LEU A 52 -3.70 -9.24 -1.24
CA LEU A 52 -4.59 -8.71 -0.21
C LEU A 52 -3.97 -7.49 0.51
N ALA A 53 -2.71 -7.60 0.90
CA ALA A 53 -1.96 -6.53 1.55
C ALA A 53 -1.82 -5.30 0.63
N TRP A 54 -1.49 -5.52 -0.65
CA TRP A 54 -1.42 -4.49 -1.67
C TRP A 54 -2.76 -3.79 -1.88
N ALA A 55 -3.86 -4.54 -1.93
CA ALA A 55 -5.20 -3.99 -2.02
C ALA A 55 -5.57 -3.14 -0.80
N ALA A 56 -5.19 -3.56 0.41
CA ALA A 56 -5.42 -2.81 1.65
C ALA A 56 -4.72 -1.44 1.62
N ILE A 57 -3.51 -1.37 1.08
CA ILE A 57 -2.76 -0.13 0.94
C ILE A 57 -3.39 0.76 -0.14
N ASN A 58 -3.58 0.25 -1.35
CA ASN A 58 -3.98 1.06 -2.50
C ASN A 58 -5.39 1.63 -2.37
N VAL A 59 -6.36 0.84 -1.88
CA VAL A 59 -7.75 1.29 -1.70
C VAL A 59 -7.85 2.44 -0.70
N ASN A 60 -6.92 2.55 0.24
CA ASN A 60 -6.98 3.55 1.31
C ASN A 60 -6.02 4.73 1.11
N SER A 61 -4.97 4.59 0.29
CA SER A 61 -3.94 5.61 0.13
C SER A 61 -4.45 6.88 -0.53
N LEU A 62 -5.10 6.79 -1.68
CA LEU A 62 -5.62 7.95 -2.39
C LEU A 62 -6.72 8.68 -1.60
N PRO A 63 -7.75 7.99 -1.07
CA PRO A 63 -8.74 8.64 -0.23
C PRO A 63 -8.14 9.35 0.97
N MET A 64 -7.10 8.79 1.59
CA MET A 64 -6.41 9.41 2.72
C MET A 64 -5.74 10.74 2.32
N VAL A 65 -5.17 10.83 1.11
CA VAL A 65 -4.59 12.06 0.57
C VAL A 65 -5.67 13.09 0.25
N VAL A 66 -6.77 12.65 -0.35
CA VAL A 66 -7.90 13.50 -0.75
C VAL A 66 -8.58 14.13 0.48
N GLU A 67 -8.72 13.40 1.57
CA GLU A 67 -9.32 13.90 2.82
C GLU A 67 -8.48 15.00 3.51
N MET A 68 -7.21 15.14 3.18
CA MET A 68 -6.37 16.24 3.67
C MET A 68 -6.60 17.54 2.92
N CYS A 69 -7.31 17.52 1.80
CA CYS A 69 -7.49 18.65 0.90
C CYS A 69 -8.80 19.38 1.15
N LYS A 70 -8.79 20.71 0.97
CA LYS A 70 -10.01 21.50 0.75
C LYS A 70 -10.38 21.40 -0.73
N GLY A 71 -11.67 21.50 -1.07
CA GLY A 71 -12.18 21.24 -2.42
C GLY A 71 -11.40 21.89 -3.58
N SER A 72 -10.89 23.13 -3.40
CA SER A 72 -10.08 23.83 -4.41
C SER A 72 -8.71 23.21 -4.70
N ASP A 73 -8.13 22.46 -3.76
CA ASP A 73 -6.79 21.89 -3.86
C ASP A 73 -6.76 20.40 -4.24
N LEU A 74 -7.92 19.79 -4.42
CA LEU A 74 -8.08 18.36 -4.71
C LEU A 74 -7.24 17.90 -5.88
N GLY A 75 -7.29 18.63 -7.01
CA GLY A 75 -6.52 18.28 -8.21
C GLY A 75 -5.01 18.34 -7.99
N LYS A 76 -4.53 19.32 -7.22
CA LYS A 76 -3.12 19.51 -6.88
C LYS A 76 -2.58 18.34 -6.06
N PHE A 77 -3.26 17.96 -4.99
CA PHE A 77 -2.81 16.85 -4.12
C PHE A 77 -2.92 15.50 -4.79
N THR A 78 -3.97 15.29 -5.58
CA THR A 78 -4.10 14.09 -6.44
C THR A 78 -2.95 14.02 -7.43
N GLY A 79 -2.58 15.15 -8.04
CA GLY A 79 -1.44 15.25 -8.94
C GLY A 79 -0.12 14.89 -8.25
N TYR A 80 0.13 15.40 -7.06
CA TYR A 80 1.33 15.05 -6.27
C TYR A 80 1.38 13.57 -5.92
N TYR A 81 0.24 12.98 -5.50
CA TYR A 81 0.15 11.56 -5.20
C TYR A 81 0.52 10.69 -6.41
N TYR A 82 -0.08 10.95 -7.56
CA TYR A 82 0.21 10.18 -8.78
C TYR A 82 1.62 10.43 -9.31
N THR A 83 2.14 11.64 -9.24
CA THR A 83 3.51 11.95 -9.66
C THR A 83 4.52 11.15 -8.81
N ALA A 84 4.38 11.16 -7.49
CA ALA A 84 5.24 10.40 -6.59
C ALA A 84 5.12 8.88 -6.83
N SER A 85 3.88 8.39 -6.99
CA SER A 85 3.61 6.97 -7.24
C SER A 85 4.22 6.50 -8.59
N MET A 86 4.03 7.27 -9.66
CA MET A 86 4.58 6.94 -10.97
C MET A 86 6.11 7.04 -11.01
N ALA A 87 6.69 8.03 -10.35
CA ALA A 87 8.14 8.14 -10.21
C ALA A 87 8.72 6.88 -9.54
N ALA A 88 8.10 6.41 -8.46
CA ALA A 88 8.49 5.18 -7.80
C ALA A 88 8.34 3.95 -8.73
N GLN A 89 7.25 3.87 -9.50
CA GLN A 89 7.01 2.77 -10.45
C GLN A 89 8.04 2.72 -11.59
N VAL A 90 8.62 3.85 -11.99
CA VAL A 90 9.69 3.92 -13.00
C VAL A 90 11.04 3.60 -12.38
N VAL A 91 11.38 4.20 -11.24
CA VAL A 91 12.71 4.06 -10.62
C VAL A 91 12.91 2.67 -10.01
N THR A 92 11.88 2.13 -9.33
CA THR A 92 12.00 0.85 -8.63
C THR A 92 12.41 -0.32 -9.51
N PRO A 93 11.82 -0.57 -10.70
CA PRO A 93 12.24 -1.67 -11.56
C PRO A 93 13.67 -1.51 -12.08
N ILE A 94 14.13 -0.28 -12.33
CA ILE A 94 15.49 0.00 -12.81
C ILE A 94 16.50 -0.38 -11.72
N VAL A 95 16.27 0.07 -10.47
CA VAL A 95 17.15 -0.22 -9.35
C VAL A 95 17.11 -1.71 -9.01
N ALA A 96 15.92 -2.29 -8.84
CA ALA A 96 15.74 -3.69 -8.53
C ALA A 96 16.35 -4.60 -9.60
N GLY A 97 16.10 -4.32 -10.89
CA GLY A 97 16.66 -5.08 -12.01
C GLY A 97 18.18 -4.98 -12.07
N THR A 98 18.75 -3.84 -11.71
CA THR A 98 20.21 -3.68 -11.65
C THR A 98 20.82 -4.49 -10.49
N LEU A 99 20.18 -4.46 -9.33
CA LEU A 99 20.60 -5.26 -8.17
C LEU A 99 20.52 -6.76 -8.46
N MET A 100 19.41 -7.23 -9.04
CA MET A 100 19.23 -8.62 -9.41
C MET A 100 20.29 -9.11 -10.41
N ARG A 101 20.67 -8.28 -11.38
CA ARG A 101 21.72 -8.63 -12.36
C ARG A 101 23.12 -8.64 -11.76
N LYS A 102 23.42 -7.74 -10.81
CA LYS A 102 24.78 -7.60 -10.25
C LYS A 102 25.05 -8.51 -9.07
N ILE A 103 24.03 -8.91 -8.32
CA ILE A 103 24.16 -9.69 -7.09
C ILE A 103 23.54 -11.06 -7.28
N ASP A 104 22.23 -11.15 -7.14
CA ASP A 104 21.41 -12.37 -7.26
C ASP A 104 19.92 -12.00 -7.27
N TYR A 105 19.07 -12.86 -7.85
CA TYR A 105 17.61 -12.66 -7.83
C TYR A 105 17.01 -12.63 -6.41
N ARG A 106 17.65 -13.30 -5.46
CA ARG A 106 17.20 -13.34 -4.05
C ARG A 106 17.26 -11.99 -3.36
N VAL A 107 18.07 -11.04 -3.87
CA VAL A 107 18.17 -9.68 -3.33
C VAL A 107 16.85 -8.90 -3.43
N LEU A 108 15.93 -9.33 -4.29
CA LEU A 108 14.61 -8.71 -4.44
C LEU A 108 13.82 -8.67 -3.13
N PHE A 109 13.85 -9.74 -2.36
CA PHE A 109 13.10 -9.83 -1.11
C PHE A 109 13.63 -8.88 -0.01
N PRO A 110 14.92 -8.88 0.33
CA PRO A 110 15.45 -7.93 1.30
C PRO A 110 15.35 -6.48 0.82
N TYR A 111 15.49 -6.22 -0.49
CA TYR A 111 15.24 -4.91 -1.07
C TYR A 111 13.79 -4.46 -0.83
N ALA A 112 12.81 -5.29 -1.15
CA ALA A 112 11.41 -5.00 -0.93
C ALA A 112 11.09 -4.84 0.57
N ALA A 113 11.62 -5.71 1.43
CA ALA A 113 11.43 -5.63 2.87
C ALA A 113 11.97 -4.31 3.47
N LEU A 114 13.12 -3.82 2.98
CA LEU A 114 13.68 -2.53 3.39
C LEU A 114 12.72 -1.37 3.08
N PHE A 115 12.19 -1.30 1.85
CA PHE A 115 11.27 -0.22 1.46
C PHE A 115 9.92 -0.32 2.19
N VAL A 116 9.44 -1.53 2.45
CA VAL A 116 8.24 -1.75 3.25
C VAL A 116 8.46 -1.29 4.71
N ALA A 117 9.62 -1.58 5.30
CA ALA A 117 9.97 -1.09 6.62
C ALA A 117 10.05 0.45 6.67
N LEU A 118 10.67 1.08 5.66
CA LEU A 118 10.72 2.54 5.54
C LEU A 118 9.31 3.13 5.38
N SER A 119 8.45 2.49 4.59
CA SER A 119 7.04 2.88 4.43
C SER A 119 6.29 2.80 5.76
N PHE A 120 6.54 1.80 6.58
CA PHE A 120 5.94 1.70 7.91
C PHE A 120 6.37 2.87 8.80
N VAL A 121 7.68 3.17 8.81
CA VAL A 121 8.23 4.28 9.60
C VAL A 121 7.62 5.62 9.14
N THR A 122 7.56 5.89 7.84
CA THR A 122 6.94 7.12 7.33
C THR A 122 5.46 7.20 7.69
N MET A 123 4.74 6.08 7.66
CA MET A 123 3.33 6.02 8.02
C MET A 123 3.06 6.29 9.51
N LEU A 124 4.02 6.05 10.38
CA LEU A 124 3.91 6.43 11.81
C LEU A 124 3.81 7.94 11.99
N PHE A 125 4.53 8.72 11.17
CA PHE A 125 4.54 10.19 11.22
C PHE A 125 3.33 10.85 10.56
N VAL A 126 2.51 10.10 9.83
CA VAL A 126 1.28 10.63 9.24
C VAL A 126 0.20 10.81 10.31
N HIS A 127 -0.27 12.04 10.51
CA HIS A 127 -1.27 12.38 11.53
C HIS A 127 -2.61 12.85 10.93
N HIS A 128 -2.71 13.03 9.62
CA HIS A 128 -3.87 13.57 8.92
C HIS A 128 -4.46 12.54 7.94
N GLY A 129 -5.70 12.74 7.52
CA GLY A 129 -6.36 11.90 6.51
C GLY A 129 -6.90 10.57 7.04
N ASP A 130 -7.08 10.42 8.35
CA ASP A 130 -7.64 9.22 9.01
C ASP A 130 -9.09 9.45 9.45
N ALA A 131 -9.86 10.24 8.68
CA ALA A 131 -11.29 10.37 8.95
C ALA A 131 -11.95 9.00 8.79
N LYS A 132 -12.72 8.60 9.82
CA LYS A 132 -13.61 7.45 9.68
C LYS A 132 -14.62 7.80 8.60
N ALA A 133 -14.71 7.00 7.55
CA ALA A 133 -15.72 7.18 6.53
C ALA A 133 -17.10 7.04 7.21
N GLU A 134 -17.75 8.15 7.50
CA GLU A 134 -19.16 8.15 7.86
C GLU A 134 -19.93 7.68 6.64
N ALA A 135 -20.57 6.53 6.75
CA ALA A 135 -21.48 6.05 5.74
C ALA A 135 -22.71 6.98 5.75
N LYS A 136 -22.68 8.03 4.93
CA LYS A 136 -23.85 8.89 4.71
C LYS A 136 -24.96 7.99 4.19
N LYS A 137 -26.09 7.93 4.89
CA LYS A 137 -27.23 7.11 4.54
C LYS A 137 -28.21 7.91 3.70
N GLY A 138 -28.52 7.40 2.51
CA GLY A 138 -29.67 7.84 1.73
C GLY A 138 -29.53 9.22 1.10
N LEU A 139 -30.57 10.04 1.21
CA LEU A 139 -30.73 11.34 0.54
C LEU A 139 -29.67 12.37 0.89
N GLU A 140 -29.07 12.34 2.07
CA GLU A 140 -28.01 13.25 2.49
C GLU A 140 -26.74 13.17 1.63
N ALA A 141 -26.52 12.05 0.93
CA ALA A 141 -25.41 11.91 0.00
C ALA A 141 -25.63 12.66 -1.34
N PHE A 142 -26.85 13.03 -1.65
CA PHE A 142 -27.21 13.72 -2.89
C PHE A 142 -27.31 15.25 -2.72
N GLU A 143 -27.61 15.75 -1.51
CA GLU A 143 -27.75 17.17 -1.24
C GLU A 143 -26.42 17.96 -1.37
N GLU A 144 -25.26 17.34 -1.09
CA GLU A 144 -23.94 17.97 -1.24
C GLU A 144 -23.38 17.94 -2.68
N MET A 145 -24.06 17.34 -3.63
CA MET A 145 -23.65 17.35 -5.04
C MET A 145 -24.19 18.55 -5.82
N ASP A 146 -25.13 19.33 -5.23
CA ASP A 146 -25.78 20.49 -5.87
C ASP A 146 -25.23 21.86 -5.36
N ASP A 147 -24.27 21.88 -4.44
CA ASP A 147 -23.53 23.05 -3.99
C ASP A 147 -22.07 23.02 -4.53
#